data_ae6098bcef24af1e0c2bcd1d3d972883
#
_entry.id   ae6098bcef24af1e0c2bcd1d3d972883
#
_cell.length_a   1.000
_cell.length_b   1.000
_cell.length_c   1.000
_cell.angle_alpha   90.00
_cell.angle_beta   90.00
_cell.angle_gamma   90.00
#
_symmetry.space_group_name_H-M   'P 1'
#
loop_
_entity.id
_entity.type
_entity.pdbx_description
1 polymer ?
#
loop_
_entity_poly.entity_id
_entity_poly.type
_entity_poly.pdbx_seq_one_letter_code
_entity_poly.pdbx_strand_id
1 'polypeptide(L)'
;MKLSHYVLASVISTSMVCGTAMAQSAAPQGFSYGVGVGVNQEIYQGYSNRTIPLPIIGYQGDRLTVYGPFVSYKLLDLGNISFSAKLAPRFAGFDESDSAVFSGMAKRKDSIDGGIGMQLRQDSWKFEAQTVFDLLGNSKGQESKVSVGYSYRAGPIIIEPQFGVSYSDSKLVDYYYGVRPDEATAQRPAYKADGAVSYNAGVSFSTALFFGGMTRLGVEHHWYGSSISDSPLTDRDTGLSAFLSWSRLF
;
A
#
# COMPACT_ATOMS: atom_id res chain seq x y z
N MET A 1 -28.20 38.93 12.18
CA MET A 1 -27.79 38.96 13.59
C MET A 1 -26.33 38.53 13.66
N LYS A 2 -25.47 39.25 14.33
CA LYS A 2 -24.02 39.42 14.16
C LYS A 2 -23.16 38.19 14.37
N LEU A 3 -22.25 37.93 13.41
CA LEU A 3 -21.04 37.08 13.58
C LEU A 3 -20.08 37.80 14.54
N SER A 4 -19.55 37.08 15.50
CA SER A 4 -18.41 37.51 16.30
C SER A 4 -17.17 36.69 15.97
N HIS A 5 -16.17 37.36 15.44
CA HIS A 5 -14.83 36.84 15.19
C HIS A 5 -14.07 36.82 16.52
N TYR A 6 -13.46 35.68 16.87
CA TYR A 6 -12.39 35.62 17.86
C TYR A 6 -11.09 35.26 17.17
N VAL A 7 -10.23 36.27 17.07
CA VAL A 7 -8.80 36.14 16.77
C VAL A 7 -8.11 35.82 18.09
N LEU A 8 -7.46 34.67 18.20
CA LEU A 8 -6.55 34.36 19.31
C LEU A 8 -5.12 34.55 18.84
N ALA A 9 -4.45 35.52 19.40
CA ALA A 9 -3.02 35.76 19.23
C ALA A 9 -2.22 34.72 19.98
N SER A 10 -1.33 33.99 19.27
CA SER A 10 -0.41 33.04 19.83
C SER A 10 0.86 33.72 20.35
N VAL A 11 1.14 33.51 21.61
CA VAL A 11 2.40 33.85 22.24
C VAL A 11 3.42 32.76 21.90
N ILE A 12 4.49 33.15 21.20
CA ILE A 12 5.64 32.30 20.92
C ILE A 12 6.54 32.33 22.15
N SER A 13 6.57 31.27 22.92
CA SER A 13 7.59 31.01 23.92
C SER A 13 8.64 30.05 23.32
N THR A 14 9.78 30.65 22.96
CA THR A 14 10.97 29.94 22.52
C THR A 14 11.65 29.26 23.74
N SER A 15 11.34 28.00 23.99
CA SER A 15 12.13 27.15 24.88
C SER A 15 13.16 26.39 24.05
N MET A 16 14.43 26.87 24.12
CA MET A 16 15.59 26.12 23.68
C MET A 16 15.72 24.85 24.58
N VAL A 17 15.19 23.74 24.13
CA VAL A 17 15.54 22.43 24.65
C VAL A 17 16.71 21.92 23.85
N CYS A 18 17.88 21.92 24.48
CA CYS A 18 19.08 21.25 24.01
C CYS A 18 18.80 19.75 24.02
N GLY A 19 18.19 19.25 22.95
CA GLY A 19 17.96 17.82 22.74
C GLY A 19 19.29 17.17 22.39
N THR A 20 19.81 16.33 23.29
CA THR A 20 20.86 15.37 22.98
C THR A 20 20.41 14.58 21.75
N ALA A 21 21.12 14.75 20.64
CA ALA A 21 20.99 13.92 19.46
C ALA A 21 21.28 12.46 19.86
N MET A 22 20.22 11.69 20.13
CA MET A 22 20.32 10.25 20.16
C MET A 22 20.70 9.85 18.73
N ALA A 23 21.92 9.38 18.56
CA ALA A 23 22.38 8.79 17.32
C ALA A 23 21.36 7.73 16.91
N GLN A 24 20.63 8.00 15.83
CA GLN A 24 19.69 7.05 15.27
C GLN A 24 20.54 5.87 14.78
N SER A 25 20.51 4.78 15.54
CA SER A 25 21.26 3.57 15.24
C SER A 25 20.90 3.17 13.83
N ALA A 26 21.88 3.20 12.90
CA ALA A 26 21.63 2.80 11.52
C ALA A 26 20.98 1.41 11.53
N ALA A 27 19.93 1.24 10.74
CA ALA A 27 19.28 -0.05 10.63
C ALA A 27 20.33 -1.11 10.23
N PRO A 28 20.32 -2.31 10.83
CA PRO A 28 21.28 -3.34 10.48
C PRO A 28 21.27 -3.58 8.97
N GLN A 29 22.46 -3.55 8.36
CA GLN A 29 22.64 -3.77 6.93
C GLN A 29 23.02 -5.22 6.68
N GLY A 30 22.68 -5.74 5.51
CA GLY A 30 23.04 -7.08 5.11
C GLY A 30 21.94 -7.78 4.32
N PHE A 31 22.19 -9.04 4.09
CA PHE A 31 21.22 -9.93 3.46
C PHE A 31 20.23 -10.46 4.50
N SER A 32 19.03 -10.71 4.05
CA SER A 32 17.99 -11.32 4.88
C SER A 32 17.27 -12.42 4.11
N TYR A 33 16.74 -13.38 4.85
CA TYR A 33 15.84 -14.40 4.32
C TYR A 33 14.61 -14.53 5.21
N GLY A 34 13.55 -15.06 4.65
CA GLY A 34 12.32 -15.22 5.39
C GLY A 34 11.18 -15.74 4.55
N VAL A 35 10.02 -15.73 5.14
CA VAL A 35 8.76 -16.12 4.51
C VAL A 35 7.66 -15.16 4.90
N GLY A 36 6.71 -15.01 4.01
CA GLY A 36 5.50 -14.23 4.27
C GLY A 36 4.30 -14.79 3.53
N VAL A 37 3.15 -14.36 3.95
CA VAL A 37 1.89 -14.62 3.28
C VAL A 37 1.02 -13.37 3.36
N GLY A 38 0.46 -12.97 2.22
CA GLY A 38 -0.61 -11.98 2.12
C GLY A 38 -1.93 -12.66 1.82
N VAL A 39 -3.01 -12.17 2.40
CA VAL A 39 -4.37 -12.58 2.09
C VAL A 39 -5.19 -11.33 1.85
N ASN A 40 -5.78 -11.23 0.65
CA ASN A 40 -6.68 -10.14 0.29
C ASN A 40 -8.09 -10.69 0.13
N GLN A 41 -9.05 -10.09 0.78
CA GLN A 41 -10.45 -10.28 0.47
C GLN A 41 -10.74 -9.50 -0.82
N GLU A 42 -11.03 -10.25 -1.88
CA GLU A 42 -11.37 -9.67 -3.17
C GLU A 42 -12.82 -9.16 -3.16
N ILE A 43 -13.06 -8.11 -3.93
CA ILE A 43 -14.41 -7.52 -4.02
C ILE A 43 -15.19 -8.03 -5.24
N TYR A 44 -14.58 -8.89 -6.04
CA TYR A 44 -15.23 -9.50 -7.21
C TYR A 44 -16.27 -10.54 -6.80
N GLN A 45 -17.36 -10.61 -7.56
CA GLN A 45 -18.42 -11.58 -7.36
C GLN A 45 -17.87 -13.02 -7.46
N GLY A 46 -18.10 -13.81 -6.41
CA GLY A 46 -17.68 -15.21 -6.38
C GLY A 46 -16.17 -15.47 -6.26
N TYR A 47 -15.35 -14.44 -6.18
CA TYR A 47 -13.92 -14.55 -5.92
C TYR A 47 -13.59 -13.93 -4.57
N SER A 48 -13.62 -14.74 -3.52
CA SER A 48 -13.65 -14.20 -2.17
C SER A 48 -12.27 -13.88 -1.58
N ASN A 49 -11.23 -14.66 -1.88
CA ASN A 49 -9.92 -14.46 -1.27
C ASN A 49 -8.78 -14.77 -2.25
N ARG A 50 -7.77 -13.92 -2.23
CA ARG A 50 -6.49 -14.14 -2.91
C ARG A 50 -5.40 -14.35 -1.87
N THR A 51 -4.72 -15.49 -1.92
CA THR A 51 -3.57 -15.78 -1.06
C THR A 51 -2.28 -15.65 -1.85
N ILE A 52 -1.34 -14.87 -1.34
CA ILE A 52 -0.07 -14.55 -2.00
C ILE A 52 1.08 -15.03 -1.10
N PRO A 53 1.69 -16.19 -1.40
CA PRO A 53 2.91 -16.61 -0.72
C PRO A 53 4.07 -15.70 -1.14
N LEU A 54 4.86 -15.25 -0.17
CA LEU A 54 5.98 -14.33 -0.37
C LEU A 54 7.27 -14.94 0.17
N PRO A 55 8.09 -15.60 -0.65
CA PRO A 55 9.44 -15.90 -0.26
C PRO A 55 10.22 -14.59 -0.11
N ILE A 56 10.92 -14.42 1.01
CA ILE A 56 11.67 -13.22 1.32
C ILE A 56 13.14 -13.53 1.17
N ILE A 57 13.73 -13.05 0.09
CA ILE A 57 15.17 -12.87 -0.05
C ILE A 57 15.36 -11.37 -0.09
N GLY A 58 16.10 -10.83 0.87
CA GLY A 58 16.19 -9.40 1.06
C GLY A 58 17.62 -8.91 1.16
N TYR A 59 17.77 -7.62 0.94
CA TYR A 59 19.00 -6.89 1.16
C TYR A 59 18.67 -5.51 1.72
N GLN A 60 19.33 -5.14 2.80
CA GLN A 60 19.24 -3.81 3.38
C GLN A 60 20.60 -3.14 3.27
N GLY A 61 20.72 -2.11 2.47
CA GLY A 61 21.90 -1.27 2.35
C GLY A 61 21.58 0.20 2.60
N ASP A 62 22.57 1.09 2.39
CA ASP A 62 22.39 2.54 2.59
C ASP A 62 21.31 3.14 1.68
N ARG A 63 21.29 2.71 0.43
CA ARG A 63 20.36 3.22 -0.57
C ARG A 63 19.41 2.16 -1.11
N LEU A 64 19.87 0.92 -1.23
CA LEU A 64 19.08 -0.17 -1.80
C LEU A 64 18.42 -0.98 -0.68
N THR A 65 17.12 -1.15 -0.77
CA THR A 65 16.35 -2.08 0.04
C THR A 65 15.62 -3.04 -0.87
N VAL A 66 15.82 -4.32 -0.65
CA VAL A 66 15.08 -5.41 -1.30
C VAL A 66 14.37 -6.20 -0.22
N TYR A 67 13.08 -6.46 -0.39
CA TYR A 67 12.29 -7.28 0.51
C TYR A 67 11.36 -8.19 -0.29
N GLY A 68 11.80 -9.41 -0.55
CA GLY A 68 11.15 -10.28 -1.51
C GLY A 68 11.05 -9.60 -2.89
N PRO A 69 9.86 -9.49 -3.47
CA PRO A 69 9.69 -8.85 -4.77
C PRO A 69 9.63 -7.31 -4.74
N PHE A 70 9.74 -6.70 -3.57
CA PHE A 70 9.66 -5.25 -3.40
C PHE A 70 11.06 -4.66 -3.38
N VAL A 71 11.29 -3.64 -4.22
CA VAL A 71 12.57 -2.95 -4.31
C VAL A 71 12.37 -1.45 -4.10
N SER A 72 13.24 -0.87 -3.29
CA SER A 72 13.29 0.58 -3.08
C SER A 72 14.74 1.06 -3.17
N TYR A 73 14.98 2.09 -3.97
CA TYR A 73 16.27 2.74 -4.07
C TYR A 73 16.16 4.19 -3.63
N LYS A 74 16.87 4.55 -2.56
CA LYS A 74 16.90 5.90 -2.00
C LYS A 74 17.65 6.83 -2.94
N LEU A 75 16.93 7.77 -3.53
CA LEU A 75 17.48 8.78 -4.44
C LEU A 75 18.10 9.95 -3.68
N LEU A 76 17.39 10.44 -2.66
CA LEU A 76 17.76 11.59 -1.85
C LEU A 76 17.35 11.35 -0.40
N ASP A 77 18.20 11.76 0.54
CA ASP A 77 17.98 11.72 1.97
C ASP A 77 18.34 13.08 2.58
N LEU A 78 17.37 13.75 3.15
CA LEU A 78 17.49 15.04 3.80
C LEU A 78 17.29 14.93 5.31
N GLY A 79 17.54 13.75 5.88
CA GLY A 79 17.36 13.44 7.29
C GLY A 79 15.95 12.96 7.59
N ASN A 80 15.02 13.87 7.80
CA ASN A 80 13.61 13.51 8.06
C ASN A 80 12.77 13.29 6.81
N ILE A 81 13.22 13.75 5.64
CA ILE A 81 12.58 13.55 4.34
C ILE A 81 13.47 12.70 3.45
N SER A 82 12.93 11.67 2.87
CA SER A 82 13.62 10.84 1.87
C SER A 82 12.78 10.64 0.62
N PHE A 83 13.46 10.57 -0.52
CA PHE A 83 12.86 10.26 -1.81
C PHE A 83 13.44 8.95 -2.33
N SER A 84 12.59 8.11 -2.90
CA SER A 84 13.00 6.80 -3.42
C SER A 84 12.33 6.45 -4.73
N ALA A 85 13.06 5.73 -5.59
CA ALA A 85 12.46 4.95 -6.66
C ALA A 85 11.95 3.63 -6.07
N LYS A 86 10.80 3.16 -6.56
CA LYS A 86 10.13 1.96 -6.07
C LYS A 86 9.77 1.03 -7.21
N LEU A 87 9.90 -0.28 -6.96
CA LEU A 87 9.35 -1.35 -7.81
C LEU A 87 8.57 -2.31 -6.90
N ALA A 88 7.39 -2.70 -7.35
CA ALA A 88 6.53 -3.64 -6.62
C ALA A 88 5.65 -4.44 -7.59
N PRO A 89 5.37 -5.72 -7.33
CA PRO A 89 4.36 -6.44 -8.09
C PRO A 89 2.95 -5.92 -7.76
N ARG A 90 2.08 -5.91 -8.76
CA ARG A 90 0.65 -5.69 -8.62
C ARG A 90 -0.06 -7.03 -8.85
N PHE A 91 -0.51 -7.66 -7.79
CA PHE A 91 -1.25 -8.92 -7.81
C PHE A 91 -2.76 -8.66 -7.92
N ALA A 92 -3.21 -8.10 -9.03
CA ALA A 92 -4.60 -7.75 -9.27
C ALA A 92 -5.21 -8.46 -10.48
N GLY A 93 -4.43 -9.33 -11.15
CA GLY A 93 -4.87 -10.07 -12.31
C GLY A 93 -5.93 -11.13 -11.98
N PHE A 94 -6.72 -11.52 -12.98
CA PHE A 94 -7.68 -12.62 -12.90
C PHE A 94 -7.85 -13.30 -14.27
N ASP A 95 -8.38 -14.49 -14.28
CA ASP A 95 -8.84 -15.17 -15.49
C ASP A 95 -10.23 -15.80 -15.28
N GLU A 96 -10.79 -16.38 -16.34
CA GLU A 96 -12.14 -16.95 -16.33
C GLU A 96 -12.33 -18.12 -15.36
N SER A 97 -11.25 -18.78 -14.93
CA SER A 97 -11.29 -19.89 -13.98
C SER A 97 -11.41 -19.43 -12.52
N ASP A 98 -11.13 -18.15 -12.22
CA ASP A 98 -11.12 -17.63 -10.84
C ASP A 98 -12.53 -17.41 -10.30
N SER A 99 -13.50 -17.06 -11.17
CA SER A 99 -14.91 -16.90 -10.79
C SER A 99 -15.84 -17.00 -12.00
N ALA A 100 -17.07 -17.44 -11.77
CA ALA A 100 -18.12 -17.46 -12.79
C ALA A 100 -18.43 -16.09 -13.41
N VAL A 101 -18.21 -14.99 -12.65
CA VAL A 101 -18.40 -13.63 -13.17
C VAL A 101 -17.42 -13.30 -14.30
N PHE A 102 -16.27 -13.96 -14.37
CA PHE A 102 -15.23 -13.74 -15.39
C PHE A 102 -15.39 -14.62 -16.63
N SER A 103 -16.37 -15.53 -16.67
CA SER A 103 -16.57 -16.44 -17.80
C SER A 103 -16.69 -15.68 -19.12
N GLY A 104 -15.87 -16.05 -20.12
CA GLY A 104 -15.80 -15.39 -21.43
C GLY A 104 -15.11 -14.03 -21.43
N MET A 105 -14.50 -13.60 -20.34
CA MET A 105 -13.65 -12.40 -20.31
C MET A 105 -12.21 -12.70 -20.69
N ALA A 106 -11.56 -11.74 -21.33
CA ALA A 106 -10.14 -11.79 -21.54
C ALA A 106 -9.39 -11.71 -20.20
N LYS A 107 -8.37 -12.53 -20.03
CA LYS A 107 -7.50 -12.51 -18.85
C LYS A 107 -6.96 -11.11 -18.54
N ARG A 108 -7.06 -10.71 -17.29
CA ARG A 108 -6.35 -9.52 -16.74
C ARG A 108 -5.06 -10.01 -16.08
N LYS A 109 -3.94 -9.49 -16.53
CA LYS A 109 -2.62 -9.93 -16.06
C LYS A 109 -2.21 -9.15 -14.81
N ASP A 110 -1.45 -9.82 -13.94
CA ASP A 110 -0.66 -9.13 -12.94
C ASP A 110 0.35 -8.18 -13.60
N SER A 111 0.83 -7.20 -12.88
CA SER A 111 1.81 -6.25 -13.38
C SER A 111 2.98 -6.04 -12.42
N ILE A 112 3.96 -5.27 -12.86
CA ILE A 112 5.00 -4.68 -12.04
C ILE A 112 4.83 -3.18 -12.12
N ASP A 113 4.66 -2.57 -10.97
CA ASP A 113 4.58 -1.13 -10.84
C ASP A 113 5.95 -0.54 -10.52
N GLY A 114 6.26 0.57 -11.14
CA GLY A 114 7.45 1.36 -10.85
C GLY A 114 7.12 2.82 -10.71
N GLY A 115 7.84 3.51 -9.83
CA GLY A 115 7.57 4.92 -9.61
C GLY A 115 8.46 5.55 -8.57
N ILE A 116 7.99 6.65 -8.01
CA ILE A 116 8.69 7.43 -7.00
C ILE A 116 7.84 7.55 -5.74
N GLY A 117 8.52 7.63 -4.60
CA GLY A 117 7.91 7.89 -3.32
C GLY A 117 8.71 8.89 -2.50
N MET A 118 8.00 9.60 -1.65
CA MET A 118 8.53 10.47 -0.62
C MET A 118 8.08 9.93 0.74
N GLN A 119 8.97 9.96 1.72
CA GLN A 119 8.65 9.69 3.11
C GLN A 119 9.16 10.84 3.98
N LEU A 120 8.28 11.35 4.84
CA LEU A 120 8.62 12.30 5.91
C LEU A 120 8.42 11.60 7.26
N ARG A 121 9.44 11.66 8.10
CA ARG A 121 9.39 11.20 9.50
C ARG A 121 9.56 12.38 10.43
N GLN A 122 8.58 12.58 11.31
CA GLN A 122 8.62 13.60 12.32
C GLN A 122 8.22 12.98 13.66
N ASP A 123 9.17 12.81 14.55
CA ASP A 123 9.01 12.07 15.82
C ASP A 123 8.45 10.66 15.57
N SER A 124 7.26 10.36 16.08
CA SER A 124 6.55 9.10 15.85
C SER A 124 5.65 9.11 14.61
N TRP A 125 5.48 10.25 13.94
CA TRP A 125 4.66 10.37 12.75
C TRP A 125 5.44 9.98 11.49
N LYS A 126 4.75 9.29 10.61
CA LYS A 126 5.24 8.93 9.29
C LYS A 126 4.22 9.36 8.23
N PHE A 127 4.66 10.21 7.30
CA PHE A 127 3.87 10.61 6.14
C PHE A 127 4.53 10.02 4.89
N GLU A 128 3.73 9.42 4.03
CA GLU A 128 4.21 8.85 2.79
C GLU A 128 3.34 9.37 1.63
N ALA A 129 4.00 9.66 0.51
CA ALA A 129 3.35 9.94 -0.76
C ALA A 129 4.08 9.17 -1.85
N GLN A 130 3.35 8.57 -2.77
CA GLN A 130 3.95 7.87 -3.90
C GLN A 130 3.07 7.95 -5.13
N THR A 131 3.72 7.85 -6.30
CA THR A 131 3.06 7.63 -7.58
C THR A 131 3.78 6.52 -8.31
N VAL A 132 3.02 5.53 -8.77
CA VAL A 132 3.52 4.36 -9.49
C VAL A 132 2.76 4.18 -10.80
N PHE A 133 3.42 3.58 -11.76
CA PHE A 133 2.93 3.33 -13.12
C PHE A 133 3.10 1.85 -13.46
N ASP A 134 2.18 1.31 -14.22
CA ASP A 134 2.30 -0.03 -14.79
C ASP A 134 3.44 -0.10 -15.80
N LEU A 135 4.54 -0.76 -15.43
CA LEU A 135 5.73 -0.89 -16.28
C LEU A 135 5.61 -1.98 -17.35
N LEU A 136 4.72 -2.97 -17.15
CA LEU A 136 4.49 -4.03 -18.13
C LEU A 136 3.51 -3.63 -19.22
N GLY A 137 2.84 -2.45 -19.06
CA GLY A 137 1.92 -1.90 -20.04
C GLY A 137 0.62 -2.68 -20.17
N ASN A 138 0.24 -3.50 -19.18
CA ASN A 138 -1.01 -4.24 -19.18
C ASN A 138 -2.22 -3.32 -19.08
N SER A 139 -2.25 -2.47 -18.06
CA SER A 139 -3.25 -1.42 -17.87
C SER A 139 -2.83 -0.08 -18.48
N LYS A 140 -1.53 0.19 -18.54
CA LYS A 140 -0.92 1.49 -18.86
C LYS A 140 -1.40 2.61 -17.93
N GLY A 141 -1.86 2.24 -16.74
CA GLY A 141 -2.42 3.15 -15.75
C GLY A 141 -1.41 3.55 -14.68
N GLN A 142 -1.88 4.42 -13.81
CA GLN A 142 -1.11 4.91 -12.65
C GLN A 142 -1.94 4.90 -11.38
N GLU A 143 -1.24 4.83 -10.25
CA GLU A 143 -1.81 5.00 -8.92
C GLU A 143 -0.98 5.98 -8.12
N SER A 144 -1.64 6.92 -7.46
CA SER A 144 -1.02 7.84 -6.49
C SER A 144 -1.62 7.58 -5.12
N LYS A 145 -0.78 7.44 -4.09
CA LYS A 145 -1.20 7.19 -2.71
C LYS A 145 -0.53 8.16 -1.77
N VAL A 146 -1.29 8.67 -0.81
CA VAL A 146 -0.78 9.39 0.37
C VAL A 146 -1.26 8.66 1.62
N SER A 147 -0.40 8.61 2.64
CA SER A 147 -0.76 7.99 3.90
C SER A 147 -0.07 8.65 5.09
N VAL A 148 -0.69 8.52 6.24
CA VAL A 148 -0.15 8.92 7.53
C VAL A 148 -0.20 7.74 8.49
N GLY A 149 0.88 7.53 9.23
CA GLY A 149 0.99 6.52 10.26
C GLY A 149 1.58 7.11 11.55
N TYR A 150 1.33 6.45 12.65
CA TYR A 150 1.91 6.80 13.95
C TYR A 150 2.56 5.55 14.55
N SER A 151 3.86 5.65 14.86
CA SER A 151 4.62 4.54 15.40
C SER A 151 4.63 4.60 16.93
N TYR A 152 3.98 3.64 17.57
CA TYR A 152 3.92 3.50 19.02
C TYR A 152 4.72 2.26 19.46
N ARG A 153 5.61 2.43 20.42
CA ARG A 153 6.40 1.33 20.97
C ARG A 153 5.83 0.85 22.32
N ALA A 154 5.35 -0.38 22.34
CA ALA A 154 4.86 -1.08 23.52
C ALA A 154 5.85 -2.19 23.89
N GLY A 155 6.88 -1.85 24.68
CA GLY A 155 7.96 -2.78 25.01
C GLY A 155 8.69 -3.26 23.75
N PRO A 156 8.73 -4.59 23.47
CA PRO A 156 9.40 -5.14 22.28
C PRO A 156 8.54 -5.06 21.01
N ILE A 157 7.31 -4.59 21.10
CA ILE A 157 6.37 -4.51 19.98
C ILE A 157 6.27 -3.08 19.49
N ILE A 158 6.36 -2.88 18.18
CA ILE A 158 6.04 -1.62 17.52
C ILE A 158 4.65 -1.79 16.91
N ILE A 159 3.74 -0.86 17.23
CA ILE A 159 2.37 -0.81 16.73
C ILE A 159 2.28 0.45 15.85
N GLU A 160 1.84 0.29 14.61
CA GLU A 160 1.74 1.40 13.66
C GLU A 160 0.35 1.42 13.01
N PRO A 161 -0.64 2.12 13.62
CA PRO A 161 -1.87 2.47 12.93
C PRO A 161 -1.56 3.41 11.77
N GLN A 162 -2.31 3.25 10.68
CA GLN A 162 -2.17 4.07 9.48
C GLN A 162 -3.51 4.35 8.81
N PHE A 163 -3.56 5.47 8.11
CA PHE A 163 -4.66 5.83 7.24
C PHE A 163 -4.10 6.31 5.90
N GLY A 164 -4.77 5.98 4.80
CA GLY A 164 -4.33 6.37 3.47
C GLY A 164 -5.48 6.69 2.54
N VAL A 165 -5.13 7.44 1.49
CA VAL A 165 -6.00 7.77 0.37
C VAL A 165 -5.22 7.46 -0.90
N SER A 166 -5.85 6.77 -1.84
CA SER A 166 -5.29 6.48 -3.16
C SER A 166 -6.21 6.98 -4.27
N TYR A 167 -5.58 7.40 -5.35
CA TYR A 167 -6.23 7.69 -6.61
C TYR A 167 -5.66 6.75 -7.68
N SER A 168 -6.53 5.95 -8.29
CA SER A 168 -6.23 5.14 -9.47
C SER A 168 -6.84 5.81 -10.69
N ASP A 169 -6.05 5.96 -11.76
CA ASP A 169 -6.55 6.58 -12.99
C ASP A 169 -7.54 5.66 -13.74
N SER A 170 -8.26 6.22 -14.69
CA SER A 170 -9.26 5.47 -15.45
C SER A 170 -8.70 4.28 -16.21
N LYS A 171 -7.45 4.32 -16.67
CA LYS A 171 -6.82 3.20 -17.37
C LYS A 171 -6.60 2.00 -16.44
N LEU A 172 -6.14 2.27 -15.21
CA LEU A 172 -5.94 1.23 -14.21
C LEU A 172 -7.27 0.62 -13.78
N VAL A 173 -8.24 1.48 -13.46
CA VAL A 173 -9.57 1.03 -12.98
C VAL A 173 -10.31 0.29 -14.09
N ASP A 174 -10.34 0.81 -15.31
CA ASP A 174 -11.03 0.19 -16.45
C ASP A 174 -10.38 -1.16 -16.85
N TYR A 175 -9.06 -1.29 -16.70
CA TYR A 175 -8.39 -2.56 -16.99
C TYR A 175 -8.82 -3.68 -16.04
N TYR A 176 -8.95 -3.42 -14.75
CA TYR A 176 -9.29 -4.46 -13.77
C TYR A 176 -10.79 -4.57 -13.49
N TYR A 177 -11.54 -3.47 -13.58
CA TYR A 177 -12.96 -3.43 -13.20
C TYR A 177 -13.89 -3.10 -14.37
N GLY A 178 -13.37 -2.78 -15.54
CA GLY A 178 -14.14 -2.56 -16.77
C GLY A 178 -14.63 -3.86 -17.39
N VAL A 179 -15.78 -3.79 -18.08
CA VAL A 179 -16.34 -4.84 -18.92
C VAL A 179 -16.40 -4.33 -20.35
N ARG A 180 -15.63 -4.91 -21.24
CA ARG A 180 -15.60 -4.52 -22.64
C ARG A 180 -16.92 -4.88 -23.35
N PRO A 181 -17.29 -4.19 -24.43
CA PRO A 181 -18.53 -4.51 -25.16
C PRO A 181 -18.62 -5.97 -25.64
N ASP A 182 -17.49 -6.56 -26.05
CA ASP A 182 -17.38 -7.95 -26.48
C ASP A 182 -17.37 -8.98 -25.32
N GLU A 183 -17.18 -8.50 -24.08
CA GLU A 183 -17.27 -9.30 -22.86
C GLU A 183 -18.65 -9.20 -22.21
N ALA A 184 -19.52 -8.32 -22.69
CA ALA A 184 -20.81 -8.04 -22.04
C ALA A 184 -21.80 -9.22 -22.19
N THR A 185 -22.58 -9.43 -21.14
CA THR A 185 -23.70 -10.38 -21.10
C THR A 185 -24.95 -9.71 -20.49
N ALA A 186 -26.08 -10.39 -20.48
CA ALA A 186 -27.30 -9.88 -19.83
C ALA A 186 -27.11 -9.65 -18.32
N GLN A 187 -26.29 -10.47 -17.65
CA GLN A 187 -26.01 -10.39 -16.22
C GLN A 187 -24.79 -9.51 -15.91
N ARG A 188 -23.95 -9.26 -16.89
CA ARG A 188 -22.73 -8.46 -16.79
C ARG A 188 -22.70 -7.45 -17.94
N PRO A 189 -23.39 -6.31 -17.83
CA PRO A 189 -23.43 -5.30 -18.88
C PRO A 189 -22.05 -4.68 -19.11
N ALA A 190 -21.84 -4.10 -20.31
CA ALA A 190 -20.63 -3.35 -20.59
C ALA A 190 -20.47 -2.21 -19.59
N TYR A 191 -19.24 -2.03 -19.10
CA TYR A 191 -18.92 -1.03 -18.10
C TYR A 191 -17.55 -0.41 -18.41
N LYS A 192 -17.53 0.89 -18.61
CA LYS A 192 -16.29 1.66 -18.74
C LYS A 192 -16.06 2.41 -17.45
N ALA A 193 -15.02 2.01 -16.73
CA ALA A 193 -14.72 2.62 -15.45
C ALA A 193 -13.93 3.93 -15.61
N ASP A 194 -14.28 4.90 -14.79
CA ASP A 194 -13.52 6.14 -14.62
C ASP A 194 -12.43 5.95 -13.54
N GLY A 195 -11.64 7.00 -13.28
CA GLY A 195 -10.70 7.00 -12.15
C GLY A 195 -11.43 6.89 -10.81
N ALA A 196 -10.78 6.30 -9.83
CA ALA A 196 -11.35 6.06 -8.51
C ALA A 196 -10.48 6.61 -7.39
N VAL A 197 -11.11 7.24 -6.39
CA VAL A 197 -10.51 7.56 -5.10
C VAL A 197 -10.93 6.51 -4.10
N SER A 198 -9.98 5.87 -3.46
CA SER A 198 -10.21 4.85 -2.44
C SER A 198 -9.51 5.23 -1.14
N TYR A 199 -10.00 4.72 -0.02
CA TYR A 199 -9.45 4.97 1.31
C TYR A 199 -9.01 3.65 1.93
N ASN A 200 -8.04 3.71 2.83
CA ASN A 200 -7.64 2.57 3.62
C ASN A 200 -7.28 2.96 5.05
N ALA A 201 -7.57 2.10 5.99
CA ALA A 201 -7.11 2.21 7.36
C ALA A 201 -6.63 0.85 7.86
N GLY A 202 -5.53 0.85 8.58
CA GLY A 202 -4.94 -0.40 9.05
C GLY A 202 -4.08 -0.23 10.28
N VAL A 203 -3.58 -1.35 10.76
CA VAL A 203 -2.61 -1.41 11.84
C VAL A 203 -1.60 -2.50 11.54
N SER A 204 -0.33 -2.20 11.79
CA SER A 204 0.73 -3.20 11.73
C SER A 204 1.41 -3.37 13.10
N PHE A 205 1.88 -4.58 13.34
CA PHE A 205 2.63 -4.99 14.52
C PHE A 205 3.97 -5.54 14.06
N SER A 206 5.05 -5.09 14.68
CA SER A 206 6.40 -5.59 14.38
C SER A 206 7.12 -5.94 15.67
N THR A 207 7.81 -7.07 15.69
CA THR A 207 8.59 -7.50 16.86
C THR A 207 9.75 -8.40 16.45
N ALA A 208 10.84 -8.36 17.23
CA ALA A 208 12.00 -9.23 17.06
C ALA A 208 12.03 -10.42 18.05
N LEU A 209 10.92 -10.71 18.72
CA LEU A 209 10.86 -11.73 19.78
C LEU A 209 10.98 -13.18 19.27
N PHE A 210 10.66 -13.44 18.00
CA PHE A 210 10.51 -14.80 17.51
C PHE A 210 11.71 -15.23 16.65
N PHE A 211 12.34 -16.33 17.04
CA PHE A 211 13.39 -17.03 16.27
C PHE A 211 14.58 -16.15 15.84
N GLY A 212 14.87 -15.06 16.59
CA GLY A 212 15.94 -14.13 16.27
C GLY A 212 15.74 -13.33 14.99
N GLY A 213 14.51 -13.26 14.50
CA GLY A 213 14.12 -12.51 13.31
C GLY A 213 13.02 -11.49 13.59
N MET A 214 12.75 -10.64 12.62
CA MET A 214 11.66 -9.67 12.65
C MET A 214 10.36 -10.33 12.17
N THR A 215 9.36 -10.38 13.03
CA THR A 215 7.99 -10.77 12.67
C THR A 215 7.16 -9.53 12.46
N ARG A 216 6.37 -9.51 11.38
CA ARG A 216 5.43 -8.45 11.07
C ARG A 216 4.06 -9.03 10.77
N LEU A 217 3.04 -8.46 11.38
CA LEU A 217 1.63 -8.72 11.11
C LEU A 217 0.97 -7.40 10.76
N GLY A 218 0.16 -7.37 9.71
CA GLY A 218 -0.63 -6.20 9.35
C GLY A 218 -2.03 -6.59 8.94
N VAL A 219 -2.98 -5.71 9.23
CA VAL A 219 -4.36 -5.80 8.78
C VAL A 219 -4.77 -4.43 8.29
N GLU A 220 -5.40 -4.38 7.11
CA GLU A 220 -5.84 -3.14 6.48
C GLU A 220 -7.23 -3.33 5.89
N HIS A 221 -8.13 -2.40 6.19
CA HIS A 221 -9.46 -2.30 5.61
C HIS A 221 -9.44 -1.26 4.49
N HIS A 222 -10.07 -1.60 3.36
CA HIS A 222 -10.15 -0.77 2.17
C HIS A 222 -11.60 -0.38 1.90
N TRP A 223 -11.83 0.89 1.55
CA TRP A 223 -13.08 1.42 1.01
C TRP A 223 -12.82 1.84 -0.42
N TYR A 224 -13.46 1.17 -1.36
CA TYR A 224 -13.27 1.41 -2.77
C TYR A 224 -14.17 2.52 -3.30
N GLY A 225 -13.65 3.34 -4.21
CA GLY A 225 -14.44 4.38 -4.88
C GLY A 225 -15.51 3.80 -5.81
N SER A 226 -16.55 4.59 -6.10
CA SER A 226 -17.73 4.16 -6.87
C SER A 226 -17.38 3.58 -8.24
N SER A 227 -16.41 4.14 -8.96
CA SER A 227 -15.97 3.57 -10.25
C SER A 227 -15.42 2.13 -10.15
N ILE A 228 -15.10 1.67 -8.95
CA ILE A 228 -14.71 0.29 -8.67
C ILE A 228 -15.91 -0.50 -8.13
N SER A 229 -16.60 0.01 -7.11
CA SER A 229 -17.71 -0.71 -6.45
C SER A 229 -18.96 -0.83 -7.30
N ASP A 230 -19.21 0.10 -8.24
CA ASP A 230 -20.36 0.05 -9.14
C ASP A 230 -20.12 -0.84 -10.38
N SER A 231 -18.93 -1.44 -10.50
CA SER A 231 -18.64 -2.37 -11.58
C SER A 231 -19.56 -3.61 -11.50
N PRO A 232 -20.09 -4.10 -12.63
CA PRO A 232 -20.84 -5.36 -12.65
C PRO A 232 -19.98 -6.59 -12.32
N LEU A 233 -18.67 -6.44 -12.13
CA LEU A 233 -17.79 -7.50 -11.69
C LEU A 233 -17.72 -7.61 -10.15
N THR A 234 -18.19 -6.61 -9.42
CA THR A 234 -18.02 -6.51 -7.96
C THR A 234 -19.35 -6.69 -7.22
N ASP A 235 -19.30 -7.20 -6.01
CA ASP A 235 -20.44 -7.32 -5.09
C ASP A 235 -20.22 -6.66 -3.74
N ARG A 236 -19.09 -5.95 -3.59
CA ARG A 236 -18.67 -5.27 -2.34
C ARG A 236 -18.03 -3.93 -2.67
N ASP A 237 -18.18 -3.00 -1.74
CA ASP A 237 -17.52 -1.69 -1.74
C ASP A 237 -16.32 -1.62 -0.79
N THR A 238 -16.10 -2.68 0.00
CA THR A 238 -15.00 -2.78 0.96
C THR A 238 -14.28 -4.12 0.86
N GLY A 239 -13.02 -4.14 1.28
CA GLY A 239 -12.21 -5.34 1.36
C GLY A 239 -11.28 -5.31 2.55
N LEU A 240 -10.80 -6.47 2.96
CA LEU A 240 -9.84 -6.65 4.04
C LEU A 240 -8.57 -7.28 3.50
N SER A 241 -7.43 -6.71 3.84
CA SER A 241 -6.12 -7.30 3.58
C SER A 241 -5.41 -7.64 4.88
N ALA A 242 -4.73 -8.76 4.92
CA ALA A 242 -3.86 -9.13 6.02
C ALA A 242 -2.54 -9.66 5.49
N PHE A 243 -1.47 -9.42 6.20
CA PHE A 243 -0.19 -10.07 5.91
C PHE A 243 0.51 -10.52 7.20
N LEU A 244 1.25 -11.59 7.08
CA LEU A 244 2.16 -12.09 8.12
C LEU A 244 3.50 -12.38 7.45
N SER A 245 4.58 -11.95 8.07
CA SER A 245 5.92 -12.27 7.60
C SER A 245 6.90 -12.43 8.76
N TRP A 246 7.90 -13.27 8.51
CA TRP A 246 9.07 -13.41 9.36
C TRP A 246 10.32 -13.34 8.49
N SER A 247 11.30 -12.56 8.91
CA SER A 247 12.58 -12.44 8.21
C SER A 247 13.74 -12.24 9.19
N ARG A 248 14.93 -12.72 8.83
CA ARG A 248 16.15 -12.59 9.63
C ARG A 248 17.30 -12.13 8.77
N LEU A 249 18.10 -11.20 9.32
CA LEU A 249 19.41 -10.81 8.77
C LEU A 249 20.46 -11.87 9.12
N PHE A 250 21.45 -12.05 8.25
CA PHE A 250 22.61 -12.90 8.45
C PHE A 250 23.89 -12.22 8.03
#